data_aad1ce04172156484f4010926b125c41
#
_entry.id   aad1ce04172156484f4010926b125c41
#
_cell.length_a   1.000
_cell.length_b   1.000
_cell.length_c   1.000
_cell.angle_alpha   90.00
_cell.angle_beta   90.00
_cell.angle_gamma   90.00
#
_symmetry.space_group_name_H-M   'P 1'
#
loop_
_entity.id
_entity.type
_entity.pdbx_description
1 polymer ?
#
loop_
_entity_poly.entity_id
_entity_poly.type
_entity_poly.pdbx_seq_one_letter_code
_entity_poly.pdbx_strand_id
1 'polypeptide(L)'
;LRAGLGLVEGVWEMMPSAEVWHIGLFRDERTLRPVEYYNKLPISPTVDVCLVLDPMLATGGSAVATVDILKDWGASKIKFMGVIAAPEGIEHFTKQHPDVPIYVAAIDERLNDDGFIVPGLGDAGDRQFGTA
;
A
#
# COMPACT_ATOMS: atom_id res chain seq x y z
N LEU A 1 -3.09 6.41 3.29
CA LEU A 1 -3.00 6.36 4.75
C LEU A 1 -4.21 5.66 5.38
N ARG A 2 -5.42 6.22 5.18
CA ARG A 2 -6.64 5.79 5.87
C ARG A 2 -6.95 4.29 5.68
N ALA A 3 -6.91 3.80 4.46
CA ALA A 3 -7.25 2.40 4.16
C ALA A 3 -6.34 1.38 4.85
N GLY A 4 -5.06 1.68 4.98
CA GLY A 4 -4.09 0.79 5.64
C GLY A 4 -4.24 0.70 7.16
N LEU A 5 -4.92 1.66 7.80
CA LEU A 5 -5.09 1.68 9.26
C LEU A 5 -5.76 0.41 9.79
N GLY A 6 -6.73 -0.13 9.05
CA GLY A 6 -7.44 -1.36 9.47
C GLY A 6 -6.58 -2.62 9.53
N LEU A 7 -5.39 -2.61 8.94
CA LEU A 7 -4.46 -3.76 8.98
C LEU A 7 -3.51 -3.72 10.17
N VAL A 8 -3.38 -2.57 10.84
CA VAL A 8 -2.37 -2.35 11.90
C VAL A 8 -2.62 -3.24 13.12
N GLU A 9 -3.86 -3.35 13.57
CA GLU A 9 -4.20 -4.18 14.74
C GLU A 9 -3.83 -5.64 14.50
N GLY A 10 -4.16 -6.19 13.33
CA GLY A 10 -3.80 -7.56 12.97
C GLY A 10 -2.29 -7.81 12.95
N VAL A 11 -1.50 -6.80 12.53
CA VAL A 11 -0.04 -6.89 12.61
C VAL A 11 0.43 -6.86 14.06
N TRP A 12 -0.12 -6.00 14.91
CA TRP A 12 0.27 -5.94 16.32
C TRP A 12 -0.12 -7.18 17.13
N GLU A 13 -1.21 -7.85 16.78
CA GLU A 13 -1.55 -9.14 17.40
C GLU A 13 -0.45 -10.20 17.19
N MET A 14 0.18 -10.17 16.01
CA MET A 14 1.25 -11.12 15.65
C MET A 14 2.65 -10.62 16.01
N MET A 15 2.86 -9.31 15.94
CA MET A 15 4.14 -8.64 16.17
C MET A 15 3.96 -7.41 17.07
N PRO A 16 3.77 -7.59 18.39
CA PRO A 16 3.46 -6.48 19.31
C PRO A 16 4.53 -5.39 19.40
N SER A 17 5.77 -5.71 19.03
CA SER A 17 6.89 -4.76 19.04
C SER A 17 7.08 -4.01 17.71
N ALA A 18 6.22 -4.24 16.71
CA ALA A 18 6.33 -3.56 15.43
C ALA A 18 6.09 -2.05 15.60
N GLU A 19 7.01 -1.26 15.08
CA GLU A 19 6.84 0.19 14.95
C GLU A 19 5.86 0.48 13.80
N VAL A 20 5.00 1.48 13.96
CA VAL A 20 4.02 1.85 12.94
C VAL A 20 4.25 3.28 12.51
N TRP A 21 4.49 3.45 11.22
CA TRP A 21 4.66 4.75 10.60
C TRP A 21 3.61 4.95 9.51
N HIS A 22 3.31 6.21 9.23
CA HIS A 22 2.29 6.56 8.27
C HIS A 22 2.87 7.40 7.14
N ILE A 23 2.58 6.97 5.91
CA ILE A 23 2.83 7.74 4.70
C ILE A 23 1.48 8.09 4.10
N GLY A 24 1.18 9.37 3.99
CA GLY A 24 -0.05 9.89 3.39
C GLY A 24 0.19 10.25 1.93
N LEU A 25 -0.56 9.59 1.05
CA LEU A 25 -0.57 9.86 -0.39
C LEU A 25 -1.99 10.18 -0.83
N PHE A 26 -2.14 11.12 -1.77
CA PHE A 26 -3.37 11.30 -2.54
C PHE A 26 -3.05 11.28 -4.03
N ARG A 27 -4.05 10.99 -4.84
CA ARG A 27 -3.91 11.08 -6.29
C ARG A 27 -4.23 12.51 -6.72
N ASP A 28 -3.27 13.19 -7.35
CA ASP A 28 -3.52 14.48 -7.98
C ASP A 28 -4.50 14.31 -9.15
N GLU A 29 -5.61 15.04 -9.13
CA GLU A 29 -6.70 14.89 -10.11
C GLU A 29 -6.27 15.25 -11.55
N ARG A 30 -5.30 16.14 -11.70
CA ARG A 30 -4.83 16.62 -13.00
C ARG A 30 -3.75 15.72 -13.60
N THR A 31 -2.80 15.27 -12.78
CA THR A 31 -1.65 14.48 -13.23
C THR A 31 -1.84 12.99 -13.05
N LEU A 32 -2.84 12.59 -12.26
CA LEU A 32 -3.13 11.22 -11.82
C LEU A 32 -1.96 10.55 -11.09
N ARG A 33 -0.99 11.34 -10.65
CA ARG A 33 0.19 10.84 -9.92
C ARG A 33 -0.04 10.86 -8.42
N PRO A 34 0.55 9.92 -7.67
CA PRO A 34 0.55 9.97 -6.22
C PRO A 34 1.38 11.18 -5.74
N VAL A 35 0.82 11.93 -4.81
CA VAL A 35 1.47 13.07 -4.15
C VAL A 35 1.51 12.81 -2.66
N GLU A 36 2.72 12.91 -2.08
CA GLU A 36 2.93 12.79 -0.65
C GLU A 36 2.45 14.06 0.07
N TYR A 37 1.61 13.90 1.09
CA TYR A 37 1.18 14.99 1.97
C TYR A 37 1.54 14.78 3.43
N TYR A 38 1.96 13.56 3.80
CA TYR A 38 2.35 13.22 5.15
C TYR A 38 3.44 12.14 5.16
N ASN A 39 4.53 12.44 5.87
CA ASN A 39 5.62 11.50 6.09
C ASN A 39 6.26 11.80 7.45
N LYS A 40 6.27 10.80 8.32
CA LYS A 40 6.88 10.87 9.66
C LYS A 40 7.79 9.68 9.91
N LEU A 41 8.55 9.30 8.88
CA LEU A 41 9.62 8.32 9.07
C LEU A 41 10.72 8.89 9.98
N PRO A 42 11.37 8.06 10.80
CA PRO A 42 12.58 8.46 11.54
C PRO A 42 13.68 8.98 10.61
N ILE A 43 14.69 9.65 11.17
CA ILE A 43 15.81 10.22 10.38
C ILE A 43 16.54 9.13 9.58
N SER A 44 16.63 7.92 10.14
CA SER A 44 17.26 6.76 9.50
C SER A 44 16.51 5.48 9.85
N PRO A 45 16.63 4.43 9.02
CA PRO A 45 16.01 3.14 9.31
C PRO A 45 16.46 2.56 10.66
N THR A 46 15.48 2.15 11.47
CA THR A 46 15.66 1.53 12.79
C THR A 46 15.25 0.06 12.79
N VAL A 47 14.79 -0.45 11.66
CA VAL A 47 14.20 -1.78 11.51
C VAL A 47 14.85 -2.58 10.39
N ASP A 48 14.83 -3.90 10.50
CA ASP A 48 15.39 -4.81 9.49
C ASP A 48 14.45 -5.02 8.30
N VAL A 49 13.14 -4.91 8.51
CA VAL A 49 12.11 -5.15 7.49
C VAL A 49 10.99 -4.13 7.61
N CYS A 50 10.61 -3.54 6.49
CA CYS A 50 9.42 -2.69 6.37
C CYS A 50 8.27 -3.47 5.73
N LEU A 51 7.11 -3.48 6.37
CA LEU A 51 5.86 -4.00 5.81
C LEU A 51 5.01 -2.82 5.32
N VAL A 52 4.77 -2.76 4.02
CA VAL A 52 3.81 -1.80 3.43
C VAL A 52 2.43 -2.42 3.54
N LEU A 53 1.54 -1.77 4.29
CA LEU A 53 0.18 -2.24 4.53
C LEU A 53 -0.81 -1.39 3.73
N ASP A 54 -1.40 -1.98 2.70
CA ASP A 54 -2.49 -1.38 1.92
C ASP A 54 -3.49 -2.48 1.56
N PRO A 55 -4.76 -2.39 1.92
CA PRO A 55 -5.72 -3.47 1.69
C PRO A 55 -5.93 -3.79 0.21
N MET A 56 -5.68 -2.85 -0.70
CA MET A 56 -6.01 -3.01 -2.12
C MET A 56 -4.88 -2.60 -3.05
N LEU A 57 -4.27 -3.57 -3.72
CA LEU A 57 -3.33 -3.32 -4.81
C LEU A 57 -4.09 -3.20 -6.15
N ALA A 58 -4.68 -2.04 -6.40
CA ALA A 58 -5.48 -1.79 -7.59
C ALA A 58 -4.60 -1.39 -8.79
N THR A 59 -4.30 -0.12 -8.98
CA THR A 59 -3.41 0.35 -10.06
C THR A 59 -1.93 0.22 -9.72
N GLY A 60 -1.60 0.02 -8.44
CA GLY A 60 -0.23 -0.07 -7.94
C GLY A 60 0.48 1.27 -7.69
N GLY A 61 -0.08 2.39 -8.14
CA GLY A 61 0.61 3.68 -8.07
C GLY A 61 1.00 4.12 -6.66
N SER A 62 0.08 4.03 -5.68
CA SER A 62 0.37 4.39 -4.28
C SER A 62 1.39 3.44 -3.66
N ALA A 63 1.30 2.14 -3.97
CA ALA A 63 2.25 1.15 -3.49
C ALA A 63 3.66 1.38 -4.04
N VAL A 64 3.79 1.67 -5.33
CA VAL A 64 5.07 2.03 -5.97
C VAL A 64 5.67 3.27 -5.29
N ALA A 65 4.91 4.36 -5.18
CA ALA A 65 5.39 5.59 -4.56
C ALA A 65 5.80 5.39 -3.09
N THR A 66 5.07 4.55 -2.34
CA THR A 66 5.44 4.22 -0.96
C THR A 66 6.77 3.47 -0.90
N VAL A 67 6.99 2.52 -1.80
CA VAL A 67 8.25 1.78 -1.85
C VAL A 67 9.42 2.66 -2.29
N ASP A 68 9.21 3.59 -3.24
CA ASP A 68 10.21 4.59 -3.60
C ASP A 68 10.65 5.41 -2.38
N ILE A 69 9.69 5.95 -1.62
CA ILE A 69 9.97 6.70 -0.39
C ILE A 69 10.76 5.86 0.63
N LEU A 70 10.39 4.59 0.81
CA LEU A 70 11.10 3.71 1.74
C LEU A 70 12.51 3.36 1.28
N LYS A 71 12.73 3.16 -0.02
CA LYS A 71 14.05 2.94 -0.59
C LYS A 71 14.94 4.18 -0.47
N ASP A 72 14.40 5.36 -0.76
CA ASP A 72 15.10 6.64 -0.60
C ASP A 72 15.45 6.91 0.86
N TRP A 73 14.58 6.49 1.79
CA TRP A 73 14.86 6.55 3.23
C TRP A 73 15.97 5.57 3.67
N GLY A 74 16.25 4.53 2.87
CA GLY A 74 17.31 3.56 3.12
C GLY A 74 16.83 2.21 3.68
N ALA A 75 15.55 1.88 3.56
CA ALA A 75 15.03 0.57 3.94
C ALA A 75 15.71 -0.55 3.12
N SER A 76 16.28 -1.54 3.80
CA SER A 76 17.02 -2.64 3.18
C SER A 76 16.13 -3.78 2.69
N LYS A 77 15.02 -4.02 3.37
CA LYS A 77 14.05 -5.07 3.04
C LYS A 77 12.63 -4.51 3.16
N ILE A 78 11.88 -4.62 2.07
CA ILE A 78 10.50 -4.17 2.00
C ILE A 78 9.63 -5.33 1.54
N LYS A 79 8.43 -5.46 2.11
CA LYS A 79 7.38 -6.39 1.69
C LYS A 79 6.07 -5.64 1.58
N PHE A 80 5.29 -5.95 0.55
CA PHE A 80 3.91 -5.46 0.43
C PHE A 80 2.93 -6.49 0.97
N MET A 81 1.97 -6.05 1.76
CA MET A 81 0.89 -6.89 2.30
C MET A 81 -0.46 -6.20 2.07
N GLY A 82 -1.36 -6.93 1.41
CA GLY A 82 -2.72 -6.46 1.11
C GLY A 82 -3.77 -7.54 1.29
N VAL A 83 -5.02 -7.17 1.06
CA VAL A 83 -6.15 -8.11 1.11
C VAL A 83 -6.45 -8.63 -0.29
N ILE A 84 -6.72 -7.75 -1.25
CA ILE A 84 -6.96 -8.11 -2.64
C ILE A 84 -6.08 -7.30 -3.59
N ALA A 85 -5.80 -7.90 -4.74
CA ALA A 85 -5.04 -7.25 -5.81
C ALA A 85 -5.70 -7.47 -7.18
N ALA A 86 -5.45 -6.55 -8.11
CA ALA A 86 -5.71 -6.75 -9.51
C ALA A 86 -4.42 -7.17 -10.24
N PRO A 87 -4.50 -7.99 -11.30
CA PRO A 87 -3.35 -8.36 -12.11
C PRO A 87 -2.55 -7.16 -12.64
N GLU A 88 -3.25 -6.10 -13.07
CA GLU A 88 -2.66 -4.87 -13.57
C GLU A 88 -1.79 -4.16 -12.50
N GLY A 89 -2.28 -4.13 -11.26
CA GLY A 89 -1.53 -3.55 -10.14
C GLY A 89 -0.30 -4.36 -9.77
N ILE A 90 -0.42 -5.68 -9.79
CA ILE A 90 0.71 -6.59 -9.56
C ILE A 90 1.77 -6.42 -10.63
N GLU A 91 1.37 -6.40 -11.91
CA GLU A 91 2.29 -6.20 -13.04
C GLU A 91 3.03 -4.86 -12.93
N HIS A 92 2.27 -3.77 -12.70
CA HIS A 92 2.84 -2.44 -12.55
C HIS A 92 3.84 -2.39 -11.39
N PHE A 93 3.44 -2.88 -10.22
CA PHE A 93 4.29 -2.89 -9.02
C PHE A 93 5.56 -3.74 -9.23
N THR A 94 5.43 -4.96 -9.73
CA THR A 94 6.55 -5.87 -9.94
C THR A 94 7.53 -5.36 -10.98
N LYS A 95 7.05 -4.64 -12.00
CA LYS A 95 7.90 -4.01 -13.00
C LYS A 95 8.80 -2.91 -12.41
N GLN A 96 8.28 -2.15 -11.45
CA GLN A 96 9.02 -1.07 -10.78
C GLN A 96 9.90 -1.61 -9.64
N HIS A 97 9.41 -2.57 -8.89
CA HIS A 97 10.05 -3.14 -7.71
C HIS A 97 10.08 -4.67 -7.73
N PRO A 98 10.85 -5.29 -8.63
CA PRO A 98 10.92 -6.76 -8.74
C PRO A 98 11.53 -7.43 -7.50
N ASP A 99 12.21 -6.68 -6.67
CA ASP A 99 12.85 -7.10 -5.42
C ASP A 99 11.91 -7.09 -4.20
N VAL A 100 10.69 -6.54 -4.36
CA VAL A 100 9.72 -6.42 -3.26
C VAL A 100 8.62 -7.47 -3.40
N PRO A 101 8.57 -8.49 -2.53
CA PRO A 101 7.53 -9.52 -2.59
C PRO A 101 6.17 -8.96 -2.20
N ILE A 102 5.14 -9.44 -2.90
CA ILE A 102 3.72 -9.11 -2.68
C ILE A 102 3.05 -10.28 -1.98
N TYR A 103 2.35 -9.99 -0.89
CA TYR A 103 1.51 -10.94 -0.15
C TYR A 103 0.07 -10.41 -0.14
N VAL A 104 -0.86 -11.12 -0.77
CA VAL A 104 -2.28 -10.79 -0.80
C VAL A 104 -3.11 -12.04 -0.53
N ALA A 105 -4.29 -11.87 0.04
CA ALA A 105 -5.17 -13.00 0.32
C ALA A 105 -5.84 -13.53 -0.96
N ALA A 106 -6.13 -12.65 -1.93
CA ALA A 106 -6.72 -13.04 -3.21
C ALA A 106 -6.29 -12.08 -4.34
N ILE A 107 -6.32 -12.60 -5.56
CA ILE A 107 -6.18 -11.82 -6.79
C ILE A 107 -7.52 -11.88 -7.50
N ASP A 108 -8.12 -10.71 -7.73
CA ASP A 108 -9.38 -10.57 -8.45
C ASP A 108 -9.14 -10.49 -9.97
N GLU A 109 -10.24 -10.35 -10.75
CA GLU A 109 -10.18 -10.54 -12.20
C GLU A 109 -9.42 -9.43 -12.93
N ARG A 110 -9.72 -8.16 -12.61
CA ARG A 110 -9.21 -6.99 -13.32
C ARG A 110 -9.54 -5.68 -12.61
N LEU A 111 -9.10 -4.57 -13.19
CA LEU A 111 -9.62 -3.23 -12.92
C LEU A 111 -10.77 -2.87 -13.87
N ASN A 112 -11.71 -2.05 -13.38
CA ASN A 112 -12.67 -1.36 -14.25
C ASN A 112 -12.08 -0.05 -14.78
N ASP A 113 -12.86 0.70 -15.59
CA ASP A 113 -12.43 1.94 -16.22
C ASP A 113 -12.09 3.06 -15.20
N ASP A 114 -12.67 3.00 -14.01
CA ASP A 114 -12.41 3.93 -12.90
C ASP A 114 -11.21 3.53 -12.03
N GLY A 115 -10.60 2.37 -12.32
CA GLY A 115 -9.46 1.83 -11.58
C GLY A 115 -9.82 1.08 -10.29
N PHE A 116 -11.08 0.67 -10.13
CA PHE A 116 -11.51 -0.21 -9.04
C PHE A 116 -11.30 -1.69 -9.40
N ILE A 117 -10.96 -2.49 -8.40
CA ILE A 117 -10.85 -3.94 -8.53
C ILE A 117 -12.23 -4.57 -8.74
N VAL A 118 -12.35 -5.49 -9.69
CA VAL A 118 -13.60 -6.20 -10.03
C VAL A 118 -13.34 -7.71 -9.94
N PRO A 119 -14.21 -8.47 -9.21
CA PRO A 119 -15.42 -8.07 -8.49
C PRO A 119 -15.15 -7.12 -7.29
N GLY A 120 -14.01 -7.23 -6.62
CA GLY A 120 -13.57 -6.30 -5.59
C GLY A 120 -14.56 -6.06 -4.44
N LEU A 121 -14.36 -4.92 -3.78
CA LEU A 121 -15.23 -4.49 -2.66
C LEU A 121 -15.46 -2.96 -2.63
N GLY A 122 -15.20 -2.25 -3.72
CA GLY A 122 -15.30 -0.79 -3.79
C GLY A 122 -14.09 -0.10 -3.13
N ASP A 123 -14.33 1.04 -2.47
CA ASP A 123 -13.27 1.75 -1.71
C ASP A 123 -13.15 1.16 -0.30
N ALA A 124 -11.97 0.62 0.00
CA ALA A 124 -11.72 0.00 1.30
C ALA A 124 -11.73 0.99 2.47
N GLY A 125 -11.26 2.22 2.24
CA GLY A 125 -11.28 3.26 3.26
C GLY A 125 -12.70 3.69 3.60
N ASP A 126 -13.54 3.91 2.60
CA ASP A 126 -14.94 4.30 2.81
C ASP A 126 -15.72 3.20 3.52
N ARG A 127 -15.48 1.95 3.16
CA ARG A 127 -16.14 0.82 3.82
C ARG A 127 -15.69 0.60 5.26
N GLN A 128 -14.42 0.83 5.57
CA GLN A 128 -13.91 0.71 6.94
C GLN A 128 -14.43 1.82 7.86
N PHE A 129 -14.57 3.03 7.33
CA PHE A 129 -14.84 4.22 8.14
C PHE A 129 -16.25 4.80 7.91
N GLY A 130 -17.09 4.15 7.11
CA GLY A 130 -18.48 4.57 6.90
C GLY A 130 -18.58 5.93 6.20
N THR A 131 -17.66 6.22 5.28
CA THR A 131 -17.65 7.42 4.45
C THR A 131 -18.05 7.07 3.01
N ALA A 132 -18.52 8.06 2.25
CA ALA A 132 -18.90 7.90 0.84
C ALA A 132 -18.48 9.16 0.06
#